data_38bc5304b89e18322bb247f5e3e192c7
#
_entry.id   38bc5304b89e18322bb247f5e3e192c7
#
_cell.length_a   1.000
_cell.length_b   1.000
_cell.length_c   1.000
_cell.angle_alpha   90.00
_cell.angle_beta   90.00
_cell.angle_gamma   90.00
#
_symmetry.space_group_name_H-M   'P 1'
#
loop_
_entity.id
_entity.type
_entity.pdbx_description
1 polymer ?
#
loop_
_entity_poly.entity_id
_entity_poly.type
_entity_poly.pdbx_seq_one_letter_code
_entity_poly.pdbx_strand_id
1 'polypeptide(L)'
;MARRILLFALVIFFALLLGFGLPRQWLKPLFHYTGYYFMLAAFVLWAALVLKISHSRFFSFIKSHYPALLLSFLLMILIFYMNPPKFKVLADETNLIGVSMAMHHEKTVSVPLQGLALDYYDFDYDHTVDKRPLLFPFMASVFHGLFGYRPGNGFVVNFIFGGLVLFLMYLLAAHAFSRFYGFLAILLTAAFPIFVFWVTSSGFEILNLFYVLFALLVLYWFIKTRH
;
A
#
# COMPACT_ATOMS: atom_id res chain seq x y z
N MET A 1 -11.31 29.46 -7.27
CA MET A 1 -12.12 28.66 -6.34
C MET A 1 -13.12 27.78 -7.09
N ALA A 2 -13.96 28.31 -7.94
CA ALA A 2 -15.01 27.58 -8.70
C ALA A 2 -14.49 26.32 -9.45
N ARG A 3 -13.37 26.42 -10.19
CA ARG A 3 -12.80 25.29 -10.94
C ARG A 3 -12.41 24.10 -10.03
N ARG A 4 -11.93 24.35 -8.80
CA ARG A 4 -11.56 23.30 -7.85
C ARG A 4 -12.80 22.61 -7.28
N ILE A 5 -13.86 23.38 -6.99
CA ILE A 5 -15.14 22.85 -6.51
C ILE A 5 -15.77 21.99 -7.61
N LEU A 6 -15.76 22.44 -8.86
CA LEU A 6 -16.28 21.68 -9.99
C LEU A 6 -15.54 20.35 -10.18
N LEU A 7 -14.20 20.36 -10.13
CA LEU A 7 -13.41 19.14 -10.24
C LEU A 7 -13.74 18.16 -9.11
N PHE A 8 -13.86 18.65 -7.87
CA PHE A 8 -14.22 17.82 -6.73
C PHE A 8 -15.63 17.22 -6.88
N ALA A 9 -16.60 18.03 -7.31
CA ALA A 9 -17.96 17.58 -7.57
C ALA A 9 -18.00 16.51 -8.68
N LEU A 10 -17.24 16.69 -9.77
CA LEU A 10 -17.11 15.69 -10.84
C LEU A 10 -16.52 14.38 -10.33
N VAL A 11 -15.47 14.41 -9.50
CA VAL A 11 -14.89 13.20 -8.92
C VAL A 11 -15.91 12.45 -8.06
N ILE A 12 -16.65 13.18 -7.20
CA ILE A 12 -17.71 12.57 -6.37
C ILE A 12 -18.81 11.99 -7.27
N PHE A 13 -19.26 12.75 -8.27
CA PHE A 13 -20.30 12.28 -9.20
C PHE A 13 -19.89 10.98 -9.91
N PHE A 14 -18.66 10.91 -10.45
CA PHE A 14 -18.16 9.68 -11.09
C PHE A 14 -18.01 8.54 -10.09
N ALA A 15 -17.55 8.79 -8.87
CA ALA A 15 -17.45 7.78 -7.82
C ALA A 15 -18.84 7.20 -7.46
N LEU A 16 -19.85 8.06 -7.33
CA LEU A 16 -21.23 7.64 -7.06
C LEU A 16 -21.85 6.90 -8.26
N LEU A 17 -21.60 7.38 -9.49
CA LEU A 17 -22.07 6.73 -10.71
C LEU A 17 -21.49 5.32 -10.85
N LEU A 18 -20.20 5.16 -10.66
CA LEU A 18 -19.53 3.86 -10.71
C LEU A 18 -19.96 2.95 -9.54
N GLY A 19 -20.13 3.51 -8.33
CA GLY A 19 -20.45 2.71 -7.15
C GLY A 19 -21.93 2.28 -7.07
N PHE A 20 -22.86 3.11 -7.55
CA PHE A 20 -24.30 2.90 -7.38
C PHE A 20 -25.11 2.92 -8.68
N GLY A 21 -24.60 3.59 -9.73
CA GLY A 21 -25.34 3.78 -10.98
C GLY A 21 -25.16 2.64 -11.98
N LEU A 22 -24.09 1.87 -11.91
CA LEU A 22 -23.84 0.80 -12.85
C LEU A 22 -24.20 -0.57 -12.26
N PRO A 23 -24.92 -1.44 -13.02
CA PRO A 23 -25.20 -2.79 -12.61
C PRO A 23 -23.92 -3.61 -12.38
N ARG A 24 -23.90 -4.47 -11.37
CA ARG A 24 -22.74 -5.31 -11.02
C ARG A 24 -22.21 -6.15 -12.19
N GLN A 25 -23.09 -6.58 -13.08
CA GLN A 25 -22.75 -7.37 -14.27
C GLN A 25 -21.84 -6.63 -15.25
N TRP A 26 -21.89 -5.28 -15.27
CA TRP A 26 -21.00 -4.43 -16.07
C TRP A 26 -19.74 -4.03 -15.32
N LEU A 27 -19.87 -3.84 -14.00
CA LEU A 27 -18.74 -3.44 -13.16
C LEU A 27 -17.70 -4.55 -13.00
N LYS A 28 -18.12 -5.81 -12.84
CA LYS A 28 -17.19 -6.93 -12.68
C LYS A 28 -16.19 -7.04 -13.84
N PRO A 29 -16.61 -7.20 -15.12
CA PRO A 29 -15.66 -7.28 -16.23
C PRO A 29 -14.88 -5.97 -16.41
N LEU A 30 -15.49 -4.81 -16.17
CA LEU A 30 -14.78 -3.54 -16.24
C LEU A 30 -13.60 -3.54 -15.26
N PHE A 31 -13.84 -3.79 -13.97
CA PHE A 31 -12.77 -3.82 -12.98
C PHE A 31 -11.78 -4.96 -13.21
N HIS A 32 -12.24 -6.12 -13.65
CA HIS A 32 -11.37 -7.26 -13.96
C HIS A 32 -10.26 -6.87 -14.95
N TYR A 33 -10.62 -6.26 -16.09
CA TYR A 33 -9.66 -5.94 -17.14
C TYR A 33 -8.99 -4.56 -17.00
N THR A 34 -9.63 -3.60 -16.33
CA THR A 34 -9.10 -2.24 -16.25
C THR A 34 -8.52 -1.89 -14.89
N GLY A 35 -8.85 -2.66 -13.84
CA GLY A 35 -8.45 -2.35 -12.46
C GLY A 35 -6.95 -2.21 -12.27
N TYR A 36 -6.14 -3.06 -12.89
CA TYR A 36 -4.68 -2.95 -12.88
C TYR A 36 -4.21 -1.59 -13.43
N TYR A 37 -4.73 -1.17 -14.57
CA TYR A 37 -4.33 0.09 -15.22
C TYR A 37 -4.79 1.31 -14.44
N PHE A 38 -5.96 1.25 -13.78
CA PHE A 38 -6.40 2.29 -12.86
C PHE A 38 -5.44 2.43 -11.67
N MET A 39 -5.01 1.31 -11.08
CA MET A 39 -4.04 1.33 -9.98
C MET A 39 -2.69 1.90 -10.45
N LEU A 40 -2.22 1.49 -11.62
CA LEU A 40 -0.97 2.00 -12.20
C LEU A 40 -1.06 3.51 -12.46
N ALA A 41 -2.13 3.99 -13.08
CA ALA A 41 -2.33 5.41 -13.36
C ALA A 41 -2.42 6.23 -12.06
N ALA A 42 -3.17 5.76 -11.07
CA ALA A 42 -3.28 6.41 -9.76
C ALA A 42 -1.93 6.47 -9.04
N PHE A 43 -1.17 5.38 -9.07
CA PHE A 43 0.16 5.31 -8.45
C PHE A 43 1.17 6.23 -9.15
N VAL A 44 1.22 6.24 -10.48
CA VAL A 44 2.08 7.14 -11.25
C VAL A 44 1.73 8.60 -11.00
N LEU A 45 0.43 8.94 -10.99
CA LEU A 45 -0.03 10.30 -10.69
C LEU A 45 0.38 10.71 -9.26
N TRP A 46 0.16 9.85 -8.28
CA TRP A 46 0.54 10.09 -6.89
C TRP A 46 2.07 10.30 -6.78
N ALA A 47 2.87 9.41 -7.37
CA ALA A 47 4.32 9.51 -7.35
C ALA A 47 4.82 10.80 -8.02
N ALA A 48 4.26 11.18 -9.18
CA ALA A 48 4.59 12.41 -9.87
C ALA A 48 4.26 13.65 -9.04
N LEU A 49 3.11 13.67 -8.35
CA LEU A 49 2.72 14.76 -7.45
C LEU A 49 3.66 14.87 -6.25
N VAL A 50 3.99 13.74 -5.61
CA VAL A 50 4.95 13.71 -4.49
C VAL A 50 6.32 14.21 -4.93
N LEU A 51 6.85 13.75 -6.06
CA LEU A 51 8.12 14.21 -6.61
C LEU A 51 8.11 15.69 -6.95
N LYS A 52 7.04 16.19 -7.58
CA LYS A 52 6.89 17.63 -7.91
C LYS A 52 6.90 18.52 -6.67
N ILE A 53 6.26 18.09 -5.60
CA ILE A 53 6.15 18.86 -4.35
C ILE A 53 7.47 18.81 -3.56
N SER A 54 8.15 17.66 -3.57
CA SER A 54 9.31 17.41 -2.70
C SER A 54 10.67 17.67 -3.35
N HIS A 55 10.72 17.83 -4.68
CA HIS A 55 11.99 17.81 -5.46
C HIS A 55 13.11 18.68 -4.89
N SER A 56 12.86 19.94 -4.54
CA SER A 56 13.91 20.86 -4.10
C SER A 56 14.36 20.66 -2.64
N ARG A 57 13.56 20.00 -1.80
CA ARG A 57 13.79 19.87 -0.35
C ARG A 57 13.96 18.42 0.11
N PHE A 58 13.70 17.45 -0.77
CA PHE A 58 13.68 16.04 -0.41
C PHE A 58 15.01 15.53 0.14
N PHE A 59 16.11 15.81 -0.53
CA PHE A 59 17.44 15.38 -0.07
C PHE A 59 17.85 16.04 1.25
N SER A 60 17.57 17.34 1.41
CA SER A 60 17.83 18.05 2.66
C SER A 60 16.99 17.49 3.80
N PHE A 61 15.72 17.17 3.54
CA PHE A 61 14.83 16.56 4.50
C PHE A 61 15.31 15.16 4.93
N ILE A 62 15.66 14.30 3.98
CA ILE A 62 16.22 12.96 4.28
C ILE A 62 17.52 13.11 5.08
N LYS A 63 18.43 14.01 4.67
CA LYS A 63 19.69 14.25 5.38
C LYS A 63 19.48 14.71 6.83
N SER A 64 18.43 15.48 7.10
CA SER A 64 18.14 15.96 8.47
C SER A 64 17.50 14.89 9.36
N HIS A 65 16.90 13.86 8.79
CA HIS A 65 16.15 12.81 9.49
C HIS A 65 16.72 11.39 9.26
N TYR A 66 17.90 11.28 8.62
CA TYR A 66 18.48 9.96 8.28
C TYR A 66 18.68 9.02 9.49
N PRO A 67 19.01 9.50 10.73
CA PRO A 67 19.18 8.57 11.84
C PRO A 67 17.86 7.87 12.21
N ALA A 68 16.74 8.59 12.11
CA ALA A 68 15.41 8.01 12.36
C ALA A 68 15.00 7.04 11.26
N LEU A 69 15.29 7.37 10.00
CA LEU A 69 15.03 6.47 8.87
C LEU A 69 15.87 5.20 9.00
N LEU A 70 17.16 5.33 9.31
CA LEU A 70 18.06 4.19 9.53
C LEU A 70 17.58 3.31 10.68
N LEU A 71 17.25 3.91 11.84
CA LEU A 71 16.72 3.18 12.99
C LEU A 71 15.43 2.42 12.63
N SER A 72 14.52 3.06 11.87
CA SER A 72 13.27 2.42 11.43
C SER A 72 13.54 1.13 10.64
N PHE A 73 14.48 1.15 9.68
CA PHE A 73 14.80 -0.04 8.90
C PHE A 73 15.65 -1.06 9.67
N LEU A 74 16.52 -0.63 10.58
CA LEU A 74 17.24 -1.57 11.47
C LEU A 74 16.26 -2.33 12.39
N LEU A 75 15.25 -1.64 12.94
CA LEU A 75 14.22 -2.29 13.73
C LEU A 75 13.37 -3.25 12.86
N MET A 76 13.08 -2.91 11.61
CA MET A 76 12.41 -3.85 10.70
C MET A 76 13.24 -5.11 10.46
N ILE A 77 14.55 -4.98 10.27
CA ILE A 77 15.45 -6.16 10.17
C ILE A 77 15.39 -6.99 11.45
N LEU A 78 15.45 -6.35 12.62
CA LEU A 78 15.36 -7.04 13.91
C LEU A 78 14.01 -7.74 14.08
N ILE A 79 12.90 -7.06 13.76
CA ILE A 79 11.55 -7.65 13.84
C ILE A 79 11.44 -8.88 12.95
N PHE A 80 11.92 -8.82 11.70
CA PHE A 80 11.88 -9.94 10.75
C PHE A 80 12.79 -11.09 11.15
N TYR A 81 13.92 -10.76 11.78
CA TYR A 81 14.82 -11.78 12.33
C TYR A 81 14.20 -12.52 13.53
N MET A 82 13.59 -11.77 14.47
CA MET A 82 12.97 -12.36 15.67
C MET A 82 11.61 -13.00 15.39
N ASN A 83 10.89 -12.51 14.38
CA ASN A 83 9.57 -12.99 13.99
C ASN A 83 9.57 -13.27 12.48
N PRO A 84 10.05 -14.44 12.04
CA PRO A 84 10.11 -14.78 10.64
C PRO A 84 8.77 -14.58 9.93
N PRO A 85 8.75 -13.92 8.76
CA PRO A 85 7.53 -13.64 8.04
C PRO A 85 6.85 -14.94 7.60
N LYS A 86 5.54 -14.99 7.78
CA LYS A 86 4.70 -16.14 7.39
C LYS A 86 3.27 -15.70 7.15
N PHE A 87 2.54 -16.48 6.36
CA PHE A 87 1.09 -16.31 6.24
C PHE A 87 0.41 -16.58 7.59
N LYS A 88 -0.44 -15.66 8.03
CA LYS A 88 -1.12 -15.68 9.33
C LYS A 88 -2.62 -15.80 9.19
N VAL A 89 -3.19 -15.14 8.17
CA VAL A 89 -4.60 -15.20 7.80
C VAL A 89 -4.68 -15.82 6.41
N LEU A 90 -4.53 -17.15 6.35
CA LEU A 90 -4.31 -17.91 5.12
C LEU A 90 -5.24 -17.53 3.97
N ALA A 91 -6.55 -17.51 4.19
CA ALA A 91 -7.52 -17.22 3.13
C ALA A 91 -7.39 -15.80 2.57
N ASP A 92 -7.10 -14.81 3.43
CA ASP A 92 -7.02 -13.41 3.02
C ASP A 92 -5.70 -13.12 2.32
N GLU A 93 -4.60 -13.57 2.89
CA GLU A 93 -3.25 -13.32 2.36
C GLU A 93 -3.00 -14.09 1.06
N THR A 94 -3.45 -15.33 0.97
CA THR A 94 -3.31 -16.12 -0.26
C THR A 94 -4.12 -15.54 -1.41
N ASN A 95 -5.33 -15.02 -1.15
CA ASN A 95 -6.12 -14.31 -2.16
C ASN A 95 -5.42 -13.04 -2.64
N LEU A 96 -4.85 -12.23 -1.72
CA LEU A 96 -4.11 -11.02 -2.09
C LEU A 96 -2.89 -11.34 -2.96
N ILE A 97 -2.15 -12.41 -2.63
CA ILE A 97 -1.03 -12.87 -3.45
C ILE A 97 -1.51 -13.45 -4.78
N GLY A 98 -2.62 -14.16 -4.80
CA GLY A 98 -3.26 -14.64 -6.05
C GLY A 98 -3.62 -13.48 -6.98
N VAL A 99 -4.27 -12.42 -6.46
CA VAL A 99 -4.53 -11.20 -7.24
C VAL A 99 -3.24 -10.54 -7.73
N SER A 100 -2.19 -10.49 -6.88
CA SER A 100 -0.91 -9.91 -7.30
C SER A 100 -0.23 -10.72 -8.42
N MET A 101 -0.42 -12.03 -8.44
CA MET A 101 0.02 -12.92 -9.52
C MET A 101 -0.72 -12.61 -10.83
N ALA A 102 -2.05 -12.52 -10.80
CA ALA A 102 -2.85 -12.16 -11.96
C ALA A 102 -2.49 -10.75 -12.48
N MET A 103 -2.30 -9.78 -11.58
CA MET A 103 -1.82 -8.44 -11.96
C MET A 103 -0.42 -8.48 -12.60
N HIS A 104 0.46 -9.38 -12.16
CA HIS A 104 1.80 -9.50 -12.72
C HIS A 104 1.79 -10.14 -14.11
N HIS A 105 1.13 -11.28 -14.29
CA HIS A 105 1.15 -12.06 -15.53
C HIS A 105 0.11 -11.58 -16.55
N GLU A 106 -1.13 -11.36 -16.12
CA GLU A 106 -2.27 -11.13 -16.99
C GLU A 106 -2.71 -9.66 -17.05
N LYS A 107 -2.22 -8.82 -16.13
CA LYS A 107 -2.69 -7.43 -15.94
C LYS A 107 -4.18 -7.32 -15.60
N THR A 108 -4.74 -8.38 -15.01
CA THR A 108 -6.12 -8.46 -14.56
C THR A 108 -6.22 -8.38 -13.04
N VAL A 109 -7.42 -8.04 -12.55
CA VAL A 109 -7.73 -8.04 -11.13
C VAL A 109 -8.65 -9.22 -10.85
N SER A 110 -8.05 -10.38 -10.61
CA SER A 110 -8.80 -11.61 -10.34
C SER A 110 -8.13 -12.43 -9.24
N VAL A 111 -8.94 -13.17 -8.51
CA VAL A 111 -8.47 -14.27 -7.68
C VAL A 111 -8.66 -15.54 -8.51
N PRO A 112 -7.62 -16.32 -8.79
CA PRO A 112 -7.80 -17.65 -9.33
C PRO A 112 -8.53 -18.51 -8.28
N LEU A 113 -9.80 -18.80 -8.50
CA LEU A 113 -10.56 -19.76 -7.72
C LEU A 113 -10.20 -21.16 -8.21
N GLN A 114 -9.40 -21.89 -7.41
CA GLN A 114 -9.05 -23.28 -7.59
C GLN A 114 -8.68 -23.71 -9.02
N GLY A 115 -7.41 -23.61 -9.32
CA GLY A 115 -6.82 -24.38 -10.40
C GLY A 115 -6.18 -25.64 -9.82
N LEU A 116 -6.85 -26.74 -9.77
CA LEU A 116 -6.18 -28.03 -9.89
C LEU A 116 -5.68 -28.07 -11.33
N ALA A 117 -4.41 -27.74 -11.52
CA ALA A 117 -3.68 -28.05 -12.75
C ALA A 117 -3.56 -29.59 -12.82
N LEU A 118 -4.60 -30.23 -13.28
CA LEU A 118 -4.50 -31.55 -13.85
C LEU A 118 -4.10 -31.34 -15.31
N ASP A 119 -2.90 -31.75 -15.62
CA ASP A 119 -2.17 -31.70 -16.89
C ASP A 119 -3.00 -32.00 -18.14
N TYR A 120 -3.93 -31.43 -18.62
CA TYR A 120 -4.57 -31.65 -19.95
C TYR A 120 -5.93 -30.98 -20.14
N TYR A 121 -6.46 -30.22 -19.21
CA TYR A 121 -7.70 -29.50 -19.43
C TYR A 121 -7.53 -28.03 -19.09
N ASP A 122 -7.76 -27.17 -20.09
CA ASP A 122 -8.03 -25.76 -19.91
C ASP A 122 -9.31 -25.63 -19.09
N PHE A 123 -9.18 -25.55 -17.78
CA PHE A 123 -10.29 -25.14 -16.93
C PHE A 123 -10.45 -23.63 -17.10
N ASP A 124 -11.61 -23.24 -17.59
CA ASP A 124 -12.12 -21.87 -17.50
C ASP A 124 -12.03 -21.46 -16.02
N TYR A 125 -11.01 -20.67 -15.69
CA TYR A 125 -10.84 -20.15 -14.34
C TYR A 125 -12.00 -19.21 -14.08
N ASP A 126 -12.89 -19.57 -13.18
CA ASP A 126 -13.96 -18.69 -12.71
C ASP A 126 -13.29 -17.56 -11.92
N HIS A 127 -12.93 -16.49 -12.64
CA HIS A 127 -12.23 -15.33 -12.12
C HIS A 127 -13.21 -14.47 -11.34
N THR A 128 -13.08 -14.42 -10.02
CA THR A 128 -13.81 -13.46 -9.22
C THR A 128 -12.93 -12.27 -8.85
N VAL A 129 -13.48 -11.08 -9.06
CA VAL A 129 -12.85 -9.85 -8.56
C VAL A 129 -12.91 -9.87 -7.03
N ASP A 130 -11.76 -9.80 -6.38
CA ASP A 130 -11.69 -9.75 -4.93
C ASP A 130 -12.30 -8.43 -4.41
N LYS A 131 -12.98 -8.51 -3.28
CA LYS A 131 -13.56 -7.37 -2.57
C LYS A 131 -12.54 -6.60 -1.72
N ARG A 132 -11.32 -7.13 -1.57
CA ARG A 132 -10.26 -6.53 -0.76
C ARG A 132 -9.58 -5.36 -1.47
N PRO A 133 -8.91 -4.46 -0.73
CA PRO A 133 -8.19 -3.33 -1.32
C PRO A 133 -7.12 -3.79 -2.32
N LEU A 134 -7.15 -3.24 -3.53
CA LEU A 134 -6.29 -3.64 -4.64
C LEU A 134 -4.86 -3.08 -4.57
N LEU A 135 -4.62 -2.10 -3.70
CA LEU A 135 -3.33 -1.41 -3.64
C LEU A 135 -2.19 -2.33 -3.17
N PHE A 136 -2.45 -3.22 -2.21
CA PHE A 136 -1.44 -4.17 -1.74
C PHE A 136 -1.08 -5.21 -2.81
N PRO A 137 -2.03 -5.91 -3.45
CA PRO A 137 -1.74 -6.78 -4.59
C PRO A 137 -1.01 -6.05 -5.72
N PHE A 138 -1.39 -4.81 -6.02
CA PHE A 138 -0.71 -4.00 -7.02
C PHE A 138 0.76 -3.76 -6.64
N MET A 139 1.05 -3.34 -5.40
CA MET A 139 2.43 -3.16 -4.93
C MET A 139 3.21 -4.48 -5.00
N ALA A 140 2.63 -5.60 -4.54
CA ALA A 140 3.26 -6.91 -4.67
C ALA A 140 3.53 -7.27 -6.14
N SER A 141 2.63 -6.95 -7.07
CA SER A 141 2.84 -7.18 -8.50
C SER A 141 3.98 -6.35 -9.09
N VAL A 142 4.20 -5.13 -8.61
CA VAL A 142 5.37 -4.31 -8.96
C VAL A 142 6.66 -4.99 -8.49
N PHE A 143 6.69 -5.53 -7.27
CA PHE A 143 7.84 -6.28 -6.77
C PHE A 143 8.05 -7.61 -7.52
N HIS A 144 6.97 -8.26 -7.98
CA HIS A 144 7.10 -9.41 -8.89
C HIS A 144 7.77 -9.01 -10.22
N GLY A 145 7.47 -7.81 -10.74
CA GLY A 145 8.12 -7.28 -11.93
C GLY A 145 9.61 -6.99 -11.76
N LEU A 146 10.03 -6.57 -10.56
CA LEU A 146 11.43 -6.22 -10.25
C LEU A 146 12.30 -7.45 -9.90
N PHE A 147 11.75 -8.40 -9.15
CA PHE A 147 12.52 -9.51 -8.55
C PHE A 147 12.08 -10.91 -9.04
N GLY A 148 11.18 -10.97 -10.01
CA GLY A 148 10.51 -12.18 -10.42
C GLY A 148 9.36 -12.57 -9.49
N TYR A 149 8.45 -13.41 -9.99
CA TYR A 149 7.32 -13.89 -9.18
C TYR A 149 7.79 -14.76 -8.01
N ARG A 150 7.45 -14.30 -6.81
CA ARG A 150 7.66 -15.05 -5.54
C ARG A 150 6.54 -14.68 -4.56
N PRO A 151 5.84 -15.64 -3.96
CA PRO A 151 4.82 -15.34 -2.93
C PRO A 151 5.38 -14.50 -1.78
N GLY A 152 6.68 -14.64 -1.47
CA GLY A 152 7.39 -13.85 -0.47
C GLY A 152 7.50 -12.35 -0.76
N ASN A 153 7.24 -11.89 -1.99
CA ASN A 153 7.31 -10.45 -2.31
C ASN A 153 6.26 -9.62 -1.53
N GLY A 154 5.14 -10.23 -1.11
CA GLY A 154 4.19 -9.56 -0.22
C GLY A 154 4.81 -9.18 1.14
N PHE A 155 5.68 -10.02 1.69
CA PHE A 155 6.41 -9.68 2.92
C PHE A 155 7.43 -8.56 2.69
N VAL A 156 8.05 -8.48 1.50
CA VAL A 156 8.96 -7.38 1.15
C VAL A 156 8.21 -6.05 1.09
N VAL A 157 6.98 -6.04 0.54
CA VAL A 157 6.10 -4.85 0.59
C VAL A 157 5.89 -4.41 2.04
N ASN A 158 5.49 -5.32 2.92
CA ASN A 158 5.24 -5.00 4.33
C ASN A 158 6.52 -4.61 5.08
N PHE A 159 7.67 -5.18 4.75
CA PHE A 159 8.97 -4.76 5.29
C PHE A 159 9.25 -3.28 4.98
N ILE A 160 9.13 -2.89 3.71
CA ILE A 160 9.42 -1.52 3.27
C ILE A 160 8.41 -0.54 3.85
N PHE A 161 7.11 -0.82 3.72
CA PHE A 161 6.07 0.07 4.25
C PHE A 161 6.04 0.09 5.78
N GLY A 162 6.43 -0.99 6.46
CA GLY A 162 6.62 -1.03 7.91
C GLY A 162 7.73 -0.07 8.37
N GLY A 163 8.87 -0.07 7.68
CA GLY A 163 9.94 0.90 7.92
C GLY A 163 9.49 2.35 7.71
N LEU A 164 8.71 2.59 6.64
CA LEU A 164 8.13 3.90 6.37
C LEU A 164 7.06 4.30 7.42
N VAL A 165 6.25 3.36 7.92
CA VAL A 165 5.30 3.61 9.04
C VAL A 165 6.06 4.06 10.28
N LEU A 166 7.11 3.35 10.68
CA LEU A 166 7.95 3.74 11.83
C LEU A 166 8.55 5.14 11.64
N PHE A 167 9.02 5.43 10.44
CA PHE A 167 9.55 6.75 10.11
C PHE A 167 8.47 7.85 10.13
N LEU A 168 7.26 7.58 9.65
CA LEU A 168 6.14 8.52 9.73
C LEU A 168 5.71 8.78 11.19
N MET A 169 5.72 7.76 12.04
CA MET A 169 5.47 7.91 13.49
C MET A 169 6.51 8.83 14.13
N TYR A 170 7.80 8.66 13.76
CA TYR A 170 8.84 9.60 14.17
C TYR A 170 8.51 11.02 13.74
N LEU A 171 8.22 11.24 12.48
CA LEU A 171 7.96 12.58 11.94
C LEU A 171 6.79 13.26 12.65
N LEU A 172 5.67 12.56 12.81
CA LEU A 172 4.49 13.09 13.48
C LEU A 172 4.82 13.49 14.93
N ALA A 173 5.45 12.61 15.70
CA ALA A 173 5.81 12.89 17.08
C ALA A 173 6.92 13.97 17.22
N ALA A 174 7.91 13.96 16.31
CA ALA A 174 8.98 14.96 16.31
C ALA A 174 8.48 16.36 15.96
N HIS A 175 7.49 16.48 15.08
CA HIS A 175 6.88 17.75 14.72
C HIS A 175 5.87 18.26 15.77
N ALA A 176 5.17 17.34 16.46
CA ALA A 176 4.22 17.70 17.52
C ALA A 176 4.92 18.07 18.83
N PHE A 177 6.03 17.41 19.16
CA PHE A 177 6.70 17.55 20.45
C PHE A 177 8.21 17.87 20.28
N SER A 178 9.03 16.81 20.10
CA SER A 178 10.47 16.94 19.87
C SER A 178 11.05 15.68 19.24
N ARG A 179 12.32 15.77 18.77
CA ARG A 179 13.03 14.61 18.18
C ARG A 179 13.14 13.44 19.15
N PHE A 180 13.27 13.70 20.45
CA PHE A 180 13.29 12.64 21.46
C PHE A 180 12.00 11.82 21.46
N TYR A 181 10.84 12.49 21.48
CA TYR A 181 9.54 11.82 21.40
C TYR A 181 9.33 11.10 20.06
N GLY A 182 9.94 11.62 18.98
CA GLY A 182 9.98 10.92 17.70
C GLY A 182 10.68 9.56 17.79
N PHE A 183 11.86 9.49 18.38
CA PHE A 183 12.57 8.23 18.59
C PHE A 183 11.81 7.28 19.54
N LEU A 184 11.21 7.82 20.60
CA LEU A 184 10.37 7.03 21.52
C LEU A 184 9.16 6.43 20.77
N ALA A 185 8.52 7.19 19.88
CA ALA A 185 7.41 6.71 19.06
C ALA A 185 7.80 5.55 18.15
N ILE A 186 8.99 5.59 17.52
CA ILE A 186 9.53 4.45 16.75
C ILE A 186 9.63 3.21 17.64
N LEU A 187 10.28 3.32 18.80
CA LEU A 187 10.53 2.18 19.68
C LEU A 187 9.22 1.57 20.20
N LEU A 188 8.28 2.41 20.67
CA LEU A 188 6.99 1.96 21.15
C LEU A 188 6.15 1.29 20.05
N THR A 189 6.16 1.86 18.82
CA THR A 189 5.44 1.25 17.70
C THR A 189 6.09 -0.07 17.29
N ALA A 190 7.41 -0.13 17.22
CA ALA A 190 8.14 -1.35 16.85
C ALA A 190 7.96 -2.48 17.89
N ALA A 191 7.81 -2.13 19.17
CA ALA A 191 7.54 -3.09 20.26
C ALA A 191 6.06 -3.50 20.36
N PHE A 192 5.15 -2.83 19.62
CA PHE A 192 3.72 -3.10 19.75
C PHE A 192 3.34 -4.41 19.05
N PRO A 193 2.77 -5.41 19.77
CA PRO A 193 2.57 -6.76 19.25
C PRO A 193 1.72 -6.81 17.97
N ILE A 194 0.69 -5.96 17.87
CA ILE A 194 -0.18 -5.90 16.67
C ILE A 194 0.60 -5.38 15.47
N PHE A 195 1.49 -4.40 15.63
CA PHE A 195 2.35 -3.94 14.55
C PHE A 195 3.28 -5.05 14.07
N VAL A 196 3.95 -5.75 15.01
CA VAL A 196 4.82 -6.90 14.70
C VAL A 196 4.05 -8.00 13.98
N PHE A 197 2.83 -8.29 14.43
CA PHE A 197 1.95 -9.28 13.79
C PHE A 197 1.68 -8.90 12.33
N TRP A 198 1.20 -7.69 12.05
CA TRP A 198 0.81 -7.29 10.70
C TRP A 198 2.01 -7.04 9.78
N VAL A 199 3.12 -6.51 10.27
CA VAL A 199 4.29 -6.24 9.43
C VAL A 199 4.98 -7.53 8.96
N THR A 200 4.91 -8.61 9.73
CA THR A 200 5.43 -9.93 9.38
C THR A 200 4.40 -10.85 8.71
N SER A 201 3.26 -10.32 8.32
CA SER A 201 2.22 -10.95 7.50
C SER A 201 2.32 -10.50 6.04
N SER A 202 1.49 -11.06 5.16
CA SER A 202 1.35 -10.65 3.76
C SER A 202 -0.02 -10.00 3.51
N GLY A 203 -0.46 -9.14 4.43
CA GLY A 203 -1.74 -8.42 4.41
C GLY A 203 -1.58 -6.94 4.01
N PHE A 204 -2.70 -6.27 3.82
CA PHE A 204 -2.77 -4.86 3.38
C PHE A 204 -2.77 -3.85 4.52
N GLU A 205 -2.76 -4.29 5.78
CA GLU A 205 -2.94 -3.45 6.98
C GLU A 205 -1.82 -2.42 7.13
N ILE A 206 -0.58 -2.84 6.93
CA ILE A 206 0.59 -1.96 7.03
C ILE A 206 0.58 -0.89 5.95
N LEU A 207 0.19 -1.27 4.74
CA LEU A 207 0.08 -0.33 3.63
C LEU A 207 -1.03 0.70 3.88
N ASN A 208 -2.17 0.27 4.41
CA ASN A 208 -3.25 1.17 4.80
C ASN A 208 -2.81 2.12 5.92
N LEU A 209 -2.13 1.60 6.95
CA LEU A 209 -1.59 2.42 8.04
C LEU A 209 -0.61 3.48 7.52
N PHE A 210 0.26 3.12 6.58
CA PHE A 210 1.16 4.07 5.93
C PHE A 210 0.41 5.23 5.29
N TYR A 211 -0.62 4.97 4.48
CA TYR A 211 -1.37 6.03 3.81
C TYR A 211 -2.16 6.90 4.78
N VAL A 212 -2.71 6.34 5.86
CA VAL A 212 -3.38 7.11 6.92
C VAL A 212 -2.39 8.06 7.59
N LEU A 213 -1.24 7.57 8.03
CA LEU A 213 -0.21 8.40 8.69
C LEU A 213 0.36 9.45 7.72
N PHE A 214 0.57 9.09 6.46
CA PHE A 214 1.02 10.01 5.43
C PHE A 214 0.00 11.15 5.21
N ALA A 215 -1.28 10.82 5.12
CA ALA A 215 -2.34 11.81 5.00
C ALA A 215 -2.41 12.75 6.23
N LEU A 216 -2.24 12.21 7.44
CA LEU A 216 -2.17 13.02 8.67
C LEU A 216 -0.96 13.96 8.67
N LEU A 217 0.21 13.51 8.22
CA LEU A 217 1.40 14.34 8.11
C LEU A 217 1.20 15.48 7.09
N VAL A 218 0.62 15.17 5.93
CA VAL A 218 0.30 16.17 4.89
C VAL A 218 -0.71 17.17 5.41
N LEU A 219 -1.77 16.73 6.10
CA LEU A 219 -2.75 17.60 6.72
C LEU A 219 -2.13 18.52 7.79
N TYR A 220 -1.28 17.97 8.64
CA TYR A 220 -0.54 18.75 9.65
C TYR A 220 0.29 19.85 8.99
N TRP A 221 1.06 19.56 7.95
CA TRP A 221 1.84 20.56 7.23
C TRP A 221 0.97 21.60 6.53
N PHE A 222 -0.13 21.17 5.94
CA PHE A 222 -1.07 22.08 5.29
C PHE A 222 -1.67 23.09 6.28
N ILE A 223 -2.06 22.67 7.47
CA ILE A 223 -2.58 23.55 8.51
C ILE A 223 -1.47 24.52 8.98
N LYS A 224 -0.28 24.00 9.27
CA LYS A 224 0.85 24.80 9.76
C LYS A 224 1.37 25.83 8.75
N THR A 225 1.26 25.58 7.46
CA THR A 225 1.73 26.53 6.42
C THR A 225 0.70 27.59 6.06
N ARG A 226 -0.52 27.46 6.53
CA ARG A 226 -1.58 28.47 6.31
C ARG A 226 -1.68 29.52 7.43
N HIS A 227 -1.04 29.27 8.56
CA HIS A 227 -0.89 30.19 9.67
C HIS A 227 0.54 30.71 9.77
#